data_6a404a0773cf3d570617b62fec633b4f
#
_entry.id   6a404a0773cf3d570617b62fec633b4f
#
_cell.length_a   1.000
_cell.length_b   1.000
_cell.length_c   1.000
_cell.angle_alpha   90.00
_cell.angle_beta   90.00
_cell.angle_gamma   90.00
#
_symmetry.space_group_name_H-M   'P 1'
#
loop_
_entity.id
_entity.type
_entity.pdbx_description
1 polymer ?
#
loop_
_entity_poly.entity_id
_entity_poly.type
_entity_poly.pdbx_seq_one_letter_code
_entity_poly.pdbx_strand_id
1 'polypeptide(L)'
;MGINIDKIKTNVKKYLDEKRYRHVERVAAAAKELAEIYNVPAEDAVAAAYLHDVAKFFEIRKMIDLVRGKYPEVENKISQTTAILHGFAGAEFIRNNYDMFGIDNEEILDAVKYHTIGSENMSTLSKIIYLADAIEAGRTWDGVEKARELAKKDLDK
;
A
#
# COMPACT_ATOMS: atom_id res chain seq x y z
N MET A 1 -2.20 -21.17 -4.31
CA MET A 1 -3.06 -21.03 -3.14
C MET A 1 -3.49 -19.60 -2.96
N GLY A 2 -4.69 -19.38 -2.47
CA GLY A 2 -5.24 -18.05 -2.29
C GLY A 2 -4.58 -17.27 -1.15
N ILE A 3 -4.81 -15.98 -1.17
CA ILE A 3 -4.34 -15.07 -0.12
C ILE A 3 -5.20 -15.27 1.13
N ASN A 4 -4.58 -15.28 2.30
CA ASN A 4 -5.29 -15.39 3.56
C ASN A 4 -5.42 -13.99 4.19
N ILE A 5 -6.53 -13.33 3.90
CA ILE A 5 -6.79 -11.97 4.36
C ILE A 5 -6.84 -11.89 5.89
N ASP A 6 -7.47 -12.85 6.56
CA ASP A 6 -7.57 -12.83 8.03
C ASP A 6 -6.19 -12.88 8.69
N LYS A 7 -5.31 -13.69 8.14
CA LYS A 7 -3.93 -13.79 8.64
C LYS A 7 -3.18 -12.47 8.45
N ILE A 8 -3.35 -11.84 7.28
CA ILE A 8 -2.74 -10.54 6.99
C ILE A 8 -3.25 -9.50 7.98
N LYS A 9 -4.56 -9.41 8.18
CA LYS A 9 -5.17 -8.44 9.11
C LYS A 9 -4.62 -8.62 10.52
N THR A 10 -4.59 -9.86 11.00
CA THR A 10 -4.10 -10.17 12.35
C THR A 10 -2.66 -9.71 12.54
N ASN A 11 -1.81 -9.97 11.55
CA ASN A 11 -0.39 -9.63 11.66
C ASN A 11 -0.12 -8.14 11.45
N VAL A 12 -0.87 -7.49 10.56
CA VAL A 12 -0.73 -6.04 10.35
C VAL A 12 -1.08 -5.25 11.61
N LYS A 13 -2.10 -5.69 12.36
CA LYS A 13 -2.49 -5.01 13.61
C LYS A 13 -1.34 -4.87 14.61
N LYS A 14 -0.38 -5.77 14.56
CA LYS A 14 0.76 -5.74 15.48
C LYS A 14 1.68 -4.54 15.25
N TYR A 15 1.61 -3.92 14.07
CA TYR A 15 2.53 -2.86 13.66
C TYR A 15 1.87 -1.50 13.53
N LEU A 16 0.54 -1.41 13.68
CA LEU A 16 -0.21 -0.17 13.53
C LEU A 16 -0.98 0.16 14.80
N ASP A 17 -1.14 1.45 15.09
CA ASP A 17 -2.06 1.85 16.15
C ASP A 17 -3.50 1.72 15.64
N GLU A 18 -4.47 1.87 16.54
CA GLU A 18 -5.87 1.68 16.19
C GLU A 18 -6.35 2.67 15.14
N LYS A 19 -5.97 3.92 15.26
CA LYS A 19 -6.36 4.97 14.32
C LYS A 19 -5.87 4.64 12.91
N ARG A 20 -4.61 4.22 12.79
CA ARG A 20 -4.03 3.91 11.49
C ARG A 20 -4.61 2.63 10.92
N TYR A 21 -4.89 1.65 11.78
CA TYR A 21 -5.54 0.41 11.32
C TYR A 21 -6.92 0.71 10.72
N ARG A 22 -7.68 1.62 11.33
CA ARG A 22 -8.98 1.99 10.78
C ARG A 22 -8.85 2.70 9.43
N HIS A 23 -7.82 3.54 9.25
CA HIS A 23 -7.52 4.12 7.96
C HIS A 23 -7.28 3.01 6.92
N VAL A 24 -6.49 2.02 7.29
CA VAL A 24 -6.17 0.89 6.41
C VAL A 24 -7.43 0.10 6.04
N GLU A 25 -8.34 -0.10 6.98
CA GLU A 25 -9.63 -0.74 6.69
C GLU A 25 -10.43 0.05 5.66
N ARG A 26 -10.44 1.38 5.77
CA ARG A 26 -11.14 2.24 4.82
C ARG A 26 -10.47 2.22 3.44
N VAL A 27 -9.15 2.17 3.41
CA VAL A 27 -8.41 2.02 2.15
C VAL A 27 -8.77 0.67 1.49
N ALA A 28 -8.88 -0.40 2.29
CA ALA A 28 -9.25 -1.70 1.75
C ALA A 28 -10.65 -1.68 1.13
N ALA A 29 -11.60 -1.00 1.76
CA ALA A 29 -12.96 -0.88 1.21
C ALA A 29 -12.94 -0.10 -0.12
N ALA A 30 -12.22 1.01 -0.19
CA ALA A 30 -12.09 1.80 -1.42
C ALA A 30 -11.37 1.01 -2.52
N ALA A 31 -10.31 0.30 -2.16
CA ALA A 31 -9.55 -0.51 -3.12
C ALA A 31 -10.39 -1.65 -3.69
N LYS A 32 -11.19 -2.28 -2.85
CA LYS A 32 -12.08 -3.36 -3.32
C LYS A 32 -13.08 -2.84 -4.35
N GLU A 33 -13.69 -1.68 -4.07
CA GLU A 33 -14.64 -1.07 -5.01
C GLU A 33 -13.98 -0.76 -6.35
N LEU A 34 -12.79 -0.13 -6.32
CA LEU A 34 -12.07 0.17 -7.56
C LEU A 34 -11.62 -1.09 -8.29
N ALA A 35 -11.20 -2.12 -7.56
CA ALA A 35 -10.79 -3.37 -8.17
C ALA A 35 -11.94 -4.01 -8.95
N GLU A 36 -13.15 -3.96 -8.41
CA GLU A 36 -14.33 -4.49 -9.10
C GLU A 36 -14.64 -3.70 -10.38
N ILE A 37 -14.47 -2.38 -10.35
CA ILE A 37 -14.69 -1.53 -11.52
C ILE A 37 -13.66 -1.81 -12.62
N TYR A 38 -12.40 -2.02 -12.26
CA TYR A 38 -11.29 -2.13 -13.21
C TYR A 38 -10.84 -3.56 -13.46
N ASN A 39 -11.61 -4.55 -13.01
CA ASN A 39 -11.35 -5.98 -13.25
C ASN A 39 -10.01 -6.48 -12.72
N VAL A 40 -9.62 -5.97 -11.54
CA VAL A 40 -8.48 -6.49 -10.80
C VAL A 40 -9.02 -7.45 -9.73
N PRO A 41 -8.34 -8.55 -9.43
CA PRO A 41 -8.81 -9.42 -8.35
C PRO A 41 -8.98 -8.65 -7.03
N ALA A 42 -10.20 -8.67 -6.50
CA ALA A 42 -10.50 -7.93 -5.27
C ALA A 42 -9.62 -8.37 -4.11
N GLU A 43 -9.29 -9.66 -4.05
CA GLU A 43 -8.43 -10.21 -3.01
C GLU A 43 -7.04 -9.57 -3.03
N ASP A 44 -6.46 -9.37 -4.21
CA ASP A 44 -5.16 -8.71 -4.35
C ASP A 44 -5.22 -7.26 -3.88
N ALA A 45 -6.29 -6.56 -4.24
CA ALA A 45 -6.46 -5.16 -3.86
C ALA A 45 -6.64 -5.01 -2.35
N VAL A 46 -7.43 -5.88 -1.75
CA VAL A 46 -7.65 -5.85 -0.29
C VAL A 46 -6.35 -6.18 0.44
N ALA A 47 -5.62 -7.20 -0.02
CA ALA A 47 -4.33 -7.56 0.60
C ALA A 47 -3.34 -6.40 0.53
N ALA A 48 -3.18 -5.79 -0.64
CA ALA A 48 -2.27 -4.67 -0.81
C ALA A 48 -2.66 -3.49 0.08
N ALA A 49 -3.96 -3.22 0.19
CA ALA A 49 -4.46 -2.14 1.04
C ALA A 49 -4.11 -2.36 2.51
N TYR A 50 -4.35 -3.57 3.03
CA TYR A 50 -4.00 -3.87 4.42
C TYR A 50 -2.52 -3.78 4.68
N LEU A 51 -1.70 -4.08 3.69
CA LEU A 51 -0.24 -4.14 3.83
C LEU A 51 0.47 -2.81 3.59
N HIS A 52 -0.18 -1.85 2.90
CA HIS A 52 0.55 -0.70 2.37
C HIS A 52 1.26 0.15 3.43
N ASP A 53 0.73 0.22 4.64
CA ASP A 53 1.30 1.05 5.71
C ASP A 53 1.99 0.22 6.81
N VAL A 54 2.28 -1.05 6.57
CA VAL A 54 2.78 -1.95 7.63
C VAL A 54 4.06 -1.41 8.30
N ALA A 55 4.91 -0.71 7.56
CA ALA A 55 6.17 -0.18 8.09
C ALA A 55 6.08 1.28 8.53
N LYS A 56 4.89 1.89 8.51
CA LYS A 56 4.75 3.34 8.77
C LYS A 56 5.36 3.78 10.11
N PHE A 57 5.23 2.97 11.14
CA PHE A 57 5.73 3.31 12.48
C PHE A 57 7.06 2.64 12.83
N PHE A 58 7.72 2.01 11.87
CA PHE A 58 9.05 1.45 12.09
C PHE A 58 10.04 2.59 12.34
N GLU A 59 11.04 2.32 13.16
CA GLU A 59 12.15 3.26 13.34
C GLU A 59 12.90 3.42 12.02
N ILE A 60 13.43 4.62 11.77
CA ILE A 60 14.10 4.92 10.51
C ILE A 60 15.28 3.98 10.24
N ARG A 61 16.02 3.60 11.28
CA ARG A 61 17.14 2.67 11.12
C ARG A 61 16.68 1.31 10.59
N LYS A 62 15.55 0.82 11.11
CA LYS A 62 14.98 -0.45 10.64
C LYS A 62 14.56 -0.33 9.17
N MET A 63 13.96 0.79 8.79
CA MET A 63 13.56 1.03 7.41
C MET A 63 14.78 1.05 6.48
N ILE A 64 15.82 1.76 6.88
CA ILE A 64 17.05 1.86 6.10
C ILE A 64 17.69 0.48 5.92
N ASP A 65 17.75 -0.30 6.99
CA ASP A 65 18.32 -1.65 6.93
C ASP A 65 17.55 -2.56 5.96
N LEU A 66 16.22 -2.42 5.92
CA LEU A 66 15.38 -3.23 5.03
C LEU A 66 15.64 -2.91 3.54
N VAL A 67 15.92 -1.65 3.22
CA VAL A 67 16.07 -1.23 1.81
C VAL A 67 17.52 -1.17 1.34
N ARG A 68 18.48 -1.31 2.24
CA ARG A 68 19.90 -1.13 1.93
C ARG A 68 20.35 -2.00 0.76
N GLY A 69 20.92 -1.35 -0.25
CA GLY A 69 21.47 -2.01 -1.42
C GLY A 69 20.46 -2.54 -2.41
N LYS A 70 19.16 -2.31 -2.16
CA LYS A 70 18.12 -2.88 -3.02
C LYS A 70 17.57 -1.91 -4.07
N TYR A 71 17.76 -0.63 -3.86
CA TYR A 71 17.23 0.42 -4.76
C TYR A 71 18.29 1.47 -5.04
N PRO A 72 19.42 1.09 -5.69
CA PRO A 72 20.55 2.01 -5.85
C PRO A 72 20.21 3.30 -6.59
N GLU A 73 19.32 3.26 -7.57
CA GLU A 73 18.97 4.43 -8.37
C GLU A 73 18.17 5.48 -7.61
N VAL A 74 17.52 5.09 -6.51
CA VAL A 74 16.68 6.00 -5.72
C VAL A 74 17.08 6.03 -4.25
N GLU A 75 18.11 5.29 -3.87
CA GLU A 75 18.47 5.14 -2.45
C GLU A 75 18.74 6.46 -1.75
N ASN A 76 19.40 7.39 -2.42
CA ASN A 76 19.70 8.71 -1.84
C ASN A 76 18.43 9.53 -1.59
N LYS A 77 17.41 9.33 -2.39
CA LYS A 77 16.14 10.05 -2.26
C LYS A 77 15.26 9.45 -1.18
N ILE A 78 15.13 8.13 -1.16
CA ILE A 78 14.23 7.46 -0.24
C ILE A 78 14.73 7.48 1.21
N SER A 79 16.04 7.53 1.41
CA SER A 79 16.61 7.56 2.77
C SER A 79 16.46 8.91 3.47
N GLN A 80 15.99 9.94 2.76
CA GLN A 80 15.87 11.29 3.31
C GLN A 80 14.56 11.55 4.05
N THR A 81 13.54 10.71 3.86
CA THR A 81 12.25 10.92 4.50
C THR A 81 11.54 9.59 4.78
N THR A 82 11.03 9.46 6.01
CA THR A 82 10.26 8.28 6.40
C THR A 82 8.95 8.17 5.62
N ALA A 83 8.41 9.30 5.15
CA ALA A 83 7.17 9.29 4.37
C ALA A 83 7.32 8.49 3.07
N ILE A 84 8.48 8.58 2.42
CA ILE A 84 8.76 7.81 1.21
C ILE A 84 9.28 6.42 1.57
N LEU A 85 10.18 6.38 2.54
CA LEU A 85 10.92 5.18 2.91
C LEU A 85 10.02 4.04 3.39
N HIS A 86 8.92 4.38 4.10
CA HIS A 86 8.08 3.32 4.68
C HIS A 86 7.41 2.42 3.61
N GLY A 87 7.14 2.93 2.43
CA GLY A 87 6.60 2.11 1.35
C GLY A 87 7.61 1.07 0.88
N PHE A 88 8.83 1.50 0.63
CA PHE A 88 9.90 0.60 0.19
C PHE A 88 10.26 -0.39 1.29
N ALA A 89 10.40 0.09 2.53
CA ALA A 89 10.70 -0.78 3.67
C ALA A 89 9.58 -1.79 3.91
N GLY A 90 8.33 -1.35 3.77
CA GLY A 90 7.18 -2.24 3.92
C GLY A 90 7.19 -3.39 2.94
N ALA A 91 7.48 -3.09 1.66
CA ALA A 91 7.55 -4.13 0.64
C ALA A 91 8.63 -5.18 0.99
N GLU A 92 9.81 -4.73 1.42
CA GLU A 92 10.87 -5.66 1.80
C GLU A 92 10.55 -6.43 3.07
N PHE A 93 9.90 -5.78 4.03
CA PHE A 93 9.46 -6.45 5.26
C PHE A 93 8.46 -7.57 4.95
N ILE A 94 7.50 -7.31 4.07
CA ILE A 94 6.50 -8.30 3.66
C ILE A 94 7.19 -9.47 2.93
N ARG A 95 8.09 -9.16 2.03
CA ARG A 95 8.84 -10.17 1.27
C ARG A 95 9.64 -11.08 2.21
N ASN A 96 10.29 -10.49 3.21
CA ASN A 96 11.15 -11.22 4.14
C ASN A 96 10.35 -12.00 5.21
N ASN A 97 9.05 -11.78 5.32
CA ASN A 97 8.21 -12.40 6.33
C ASN A 97 7.03 -13.15 5.69
N TYR A 98 7.35 -13.99 4.72
CA TYR A 98 6.35 -14.78 4.01
C TYR A 98 5.49 -15.61 4.97
N ASP A 99 6.08 -16.12 6.04
CA ASP A 99 5.36 -16.94 7.04
C ASP A 99 4.26 -16.14 7.75
N MET A 100 4.41 -14.80 7.87
CA MET A 100 3.42 -13.93 8.49
C MET A 100 2.34 -13.47 7.52
N PHE A 101 2.70 -13.23 6.27
CA PHE A 101 1.79 -12.56 5.34
C PHE A 101 1.38 -13.41 4.14
N GLY A 102 2.20 -14.38 3.78
CA GLY A 102 1.90 -15.26 2.64
C GLY A 102 1.92 -14.55 1.29
N ILE A 103 2.69 -13.47 1.17
CA ILE A 103 2.72 -12.64 -0.04
C ILE A 103 4.11 -12.70 -0.68
N ASP A 104 4.15 -13.13 -1.94
CA ASP A 104 5.34 -13.04 -2.79
C ASP A 104 4.99 -12.49 -4.19
N ASN A 105 3.75 -12.07 -4.39
CA ASN A 105 3.27 -11.51 -5.64
C ASN A 105 3.87 -10.11 -5.83
N GLU A 106 4.65 -9.95 -6.90
CA GLU A 106 5.36 -8.70 -7.17
C GLU A 106 4.42 -7.52 -7.42
N GLU A 107 3.24 -7.75 -7.99
CA GLU A 107 2.28 -6.65 -8.18
C GLU A 107 1.79 -6.08 -6.85
N ILE A 108 1.53 -6.96 -5.88
CA ILE A 108 1.13 -6.52 -4.53
C ILE A 108 2.29 -5.78 -3.86
N LEU A 109 3.50 -6.32 -3.95
CA LEU A 109 4.68 -5.68 -3.37
C LEU A 109 4.96 -4.32 -4.00
N ASP A 110 4.79 -4.19 -5.32
CA ASP A 110 4.96 -2.91 -6.01
C ASP A 110 3.89 -1.90 -5.59
N ALA A 111 2.66 -2.36 -5.36
CA ALA A 111 1.59 -1.47 -4.88
C ALA A 111 1.95 -0.90 -3.51
N VAL A 112 2.50 -1.71 -2.62
CA VAL A 112 2.98 -1.25 -1.31
C VAL A 112 4.14 -0.27 -1.48
N LYS A 113 5.12 -0.63 -2.30
CA LYS A 113 6.34 0.15 -2.52
C LYS A 113 6.04 1.57 -3.01
N TYR A 114 5.17 1.68 -3.99
CA TYR A 114 4.92 2.94 -4.69
C TYR A 114 3.68 3.70 -4.23
N HIS A 115 3.06 3.29 -3.13
CA HIS A 115 1.79 3.90 -2.73
C HIS A 115 1.90 5.40 -2.38
N THR A 116 3.08 5.88 -2.03
CA THR A 116 3.29 7.28 -1.65
C THR A 116 3.70 8.16 -2.84
N ILE A 117 4.64 7.69 -3.65
CA ILE A 117 5.24 8.52 -4.71
C ILE A 117 4.83 8.12 -6.13
N GLY A 118 4.27 6.93 -6.30
CA GLY A 118 3.95 6.43 -7.62
C GLY A 118 5.19 6.00 -8.42
N SER A 119 4.96 5.69 -9.67
CA SER A 119 6.01 5.26 -10.61
C SER A 119 5.51 5.52 -12.03
N GLU A 120 6.42 5.66 -12.98
CA GLU A 120 6.05 5.87 -14.39
C GLU A 120 5.24 4.71 -14.96
N ASN A 121 5.53 3.50 -14.54
CA ASN A 121 4.91 2.30 -15.10
C ASN A 121 4.10 1.53 -14.04
N MET A 122 3.18 2.24 -13.38
CA MET A 122 2.34 1.63 -12.37
C MET A 122 1.37 0.61 -12.97
N SER A 123 1.27 -0.55 -12.34
CA SER A 123 0.22 -1.51 -12.67
C SER A 123 -1.15 -0.93 -12.28
N THR A 124 -2.22 -1.50 -12.80
CA THR A 124 -3.57 -1.09 -12.40
C THR A 124 -3.74 -1.24 -10.89
N LEU A 125 -3.25 -2.33 -10.31
CA LEU A 125 -3.31 -2.54 -8.86
C LEU A 125 -2.59 -1.41 -8.10
N SER A 126 -1.39 -1.02 -8.53
CA SER A 126 -0.65 0.07 -7.88
C SER A 126 -1.41 1.39 -7.96
N LYS A 127 -2.03 1.69 -9.09
CA LYS A 127 -2.85 2.90 -9.24
C LYS A 127 -4.05 2.87 -8.29
N ILE A 128 -4.69 1.72 -8.16
CA ILE A 128 -5.83 1.56 -7.26
C ILE A 128 -5.43 1.85 -5.81
N ILE A 129 -4.31 1.30 -5.35
CA ILE A 129 -3.85 1.52 -3.97
C ILE A 129 -3.47 2.97 -3.74
N TYR A 130 -2.75 3.58 -4.68
CA TYR A 130 -2.38 4.99 -4.59
C TYR A 130 -3.62 5.88 -4.44
N LEU A 131 -4.63 5.66 -5.27
CA LEU A 131 -5.86 6.44 -5.23
C LEU A 131 -6.72 6.11 -4.01
N ALA A 132 -6.87 4.83 -3.67
CA ALA A 132 -7.67 4.41 -2.52
C ALA A 132 -7.17 5.04 -1.22
N ASP A 133 -5.84 5.13 -1.06
CA ASP A 133 -5.22 5.79 0.09
C ASP A 133 -5.61 7.27 0.15
N ALA A 134 -5.65 7.93 -1.00
CA ALA A 134 -5.94 9.37 -1.08
C ALA A 134 -7.43 9.69 -0.92
N ILE A 135 -8.34 8.78 -1.27
CA ILE A 135 -9.78 9.07 -1.35
C ILE A 135 -10.63 8.25 -0.37
N GLU A 136 -10.04 7.44 0.50
CA GLU A 136 -10.83 6.61 1.41
C GLU A 136 -11.86 7.45 2.19
N ALA A 137 -12.90 6.79 2.72
CA ALA A 137 -14.08 7.48 3.25
C ALA A 137 -13.79 8.49 4.36
N GLY A 138 -12.67 8.35 5.07
CA GLY A 138 -12.29 9.29 6.14
C GLY A 138 -11.55 10.54 5.65
N ARG A 139 -11.20 10.61 4.37
CA ARG A 139 -10.48 11.77 3.82
C ARG A 139 -11.43 12.93 3.55
N THR A 140 -10.99 14.15 3.89
CA THR A 140 -11.83 15.35 3.81
C THR A 140 -11.14 16.54 3.11
N TRP A 141 -10.05 16.29 2.39
CA TRP A 141 -9.36 17.39 1.69
C TRP A 141 -10.23 17.98 0.56
N ASP A 142 -9.96 19.25 0.22
CA ASP A 142 -10.73 19.95 -0.82
C ASP A 142 -10.64 19.22 -2.15
N GLY A 143 -11.80 18.91 -2.74
CA GLY A 143 -11.86 18.21 -4.02
C GLY A 143 -11.92 16.69 -3.92
N VAL A 144 -11.91 16.12 -2.70
CA VAL A 144 -11.90 14.66 -2.53
C VAL A 144 -13.13 14.00 -3.17
N GLU A 145 -14.31 14.64 -3.09
CA GLU A 145 -15.52 14.08 -3.70
C GLU A 145 -15.39 13.98 -5.22
N LYS A 146 -14.82 15.01 -5.84
CA LYS A 146 -14.56 15.00 -7.28
C LYS A 146 -13.54 13.92 -7.64
N ALA A 147 -12.51 13.76 -6.82
CA ALA A 147 -11.51 12.72 -7.03
C ALA A 147 -12.13 11.33 -6.94
N ARG A 148 -13.05 11.11 -6.00
CA ARG A 148 -13.76 9.84 -5.87
C ARG A 148 -14.58 9.53 -7.12
N GLU A 149 -15.26 10.52 -7.67
CA GLU A 149 -16.02 10.33 -8.91
C GLU A 149 -15.11 10.02 -10.10
N LEU A 150 -14.01 10.77 -10.25
CA LEU A 150 -13.07 10.56 -11.32
C LEU A 150 -12.38 9.20 -11.23
N ALA A 151 -12.06 8.75 -10.03
CA ALA A 151 -11.41 7.44 -9.84
C ALA A 151 -12.26 6.30 -10.37
N LYS A 152 -13.58 6.42 -10.28
CA LYS A 152 -14.50 5.40 -10.79
C LYS A 152 -14.58 5.39 -12.32
N LYS A 153 -14.16 6.46 -12.97
CA LYS A 153 -14.23 6.59 -14.42
C LYS A 153 -12.89 6.32 -15.10
N ASP A 154 -11.80 6.79 -14.51
CA ASP A 154 -10.48 6.70 -15.14
C ASP A 154 -9.40 6.83 -14.05
N LEU A 155 -8.61 5.78 -13.86
CA LEU A 155 -7.54 5.76 -12.85
C LEU A 155 -6.43 6.77 -13.14
N ASP A 156 -6.27 7.19 -14.39
CA ASP A 156 -5.19 8.08 -14.79
C ASP A 156 -5.56 9.57 -14.64
N LYS A 157 -6.76 9.86 -14.24
CA LYS A 157 -7.21 11.22 -13.96
C LYS A 157 -7.15 11.56 -12.48
#